data_3055031fb75874e72b3a079cf0c244eb
#
_entry.id   3055031fb75874e72b3a079cf0c244eb
#
_cell.length_a   1.000
_cell.length_b   1.000
_cell.length_c   1.000
_cell.angle_alpha   90.00
_cell.angle_beta   90.00
_cell.angle_gamma   90.00
#
_symmetry.space_group_name_H-M   'P 1'
#
loop_
_entity.id
_entity.type
_entity.pdbx_description
1 polymer ?
#
loop_
_entity_poly.entity_id
_entity_poly.type
_entity_poly.pdbx_seq_one_letter_code
_entity_poly.pdbx_strand_id
1 'polypeptide(L)'
;MPESNCPLVERIARVLAGAALSSNAEGSDPSAGEKVDLAWREHLNQALAVLHTMREPDEAQAAVGDADMWRNMVEAAIAQHVD
;
A
#
# COMPACT_ATOMS: atom_id res chain seq x y z
N MET A 1 -3.71 17.72 6.56
CA MET A 1 -4.56 16.66 5.96
C MET A 1 -4.98 15.68 7.05
N PRO A 2 -6.24 15.29 7.07
CA PRO A 2 -6.65 14.27 8.04
C PRO A 2 -5.99 12.93 7.70
N GLU A 3 -5.71 12.16 8.73
CA GLU A 3 -5.20 10.81 8.57
C GLU A 3 -6.30 9.90 8.02
N SER A 4 -5.90 8.87 7.29
CA SER A 4 -6.82 7.87 6.76
C SER A 4 -7.17 6.86 7.87
N ASN A 5 -8.44 6.46 7.93
CA ASN A 5 -8.87 5.38 8.81
C ASN A 5 -8.59 4.00 8.22
N CYS A 6 -8.24 3.94 6.93
CA CYS A 6 -7.94 2.69 6.25
C CYS A 6 -6.45 2.38 6.43
N PRO A 7 -6.07 1.20 6.94
CA PRO A 7 -4.65 0.85 7.09
C PRO A 7 -3.90 0.99 5.78
N LEU A 8 -2.66 1.45 5.87
CA LEU A 8 -1.83 1.69 4.67
C LEU A 8 -1.66 0.41 3.86
N VAL A 9 -1.47 -0.74 4.52
CA VAL A 9 -1.30 -2.01 3.83
C VAL A 9 -2.52 -2.35 2.98
N GLU A 10 -3.72 -2.08 3.49
CA GLU A 10 -4.94 -2.32 2.73
C GLU A 10 -5.02 -1.37 1.53
N ARG A 11 -4.69 -0.09 1.71
CA ARG A 11 -4.72 0.87 0.61
C ARG A 11 -3.76 0.47 -0.52
N ILE A 12 -2.56 0.00 -0.14
CA ILE A 12 -1.60 -0.48 -1.13
C ILE A 12 -2.14 -1.72 -1.85
N ALA A 13 -2.68 -2.68 -1.09
CA ALA A 13 -3.24 -3.90 -1.68
C ALA A 13 -4.37 -3.59 -2.65
N ARG A 14 -5.22 -2.60 -2.33
CA ARG A 14 -6.31 -2.19 -3.22
C ARG A 14 -5.78 -1.56 -4.50
N VAL A 15 -4.71 -0.76 -4.40
CA VAL A 15 -4.07 -0.17 -5.59
C VAL A 15 -3.50 -1.27 -6.48
N LEU A 16 -2.83 -2.25 -5.88
CA LEU A 16 -2.27 -3.38 -6.64
C LEU A 16 -3.36 -4.19 -7.34
N ALA A 17 -4.45 -4.44 -6.63
CA ALA A 17 -5.60 -5.14 -7.21
C ALA A 17 -6.21 -4.34 -8.37
N GLY A 18 -6.37 -3.04 -8.18
CA GLY A 18 -6.89 -2.16 -9.22
C GLY A 18 -6.01 -2.10 -10.44
N ALA A 19 -4.69 -2.04 -10.24
CA ALA A 19 -3.74 -2.03 -11.34
C ALA A 19 -3.81 -3.33 -12.15
N ALA A 20 -3.91 -4.48 -11.46
CA ALA A 20 -4.02 -5.77 -12.14
C ALA A 20 -5.30 -5.85 -12.97
N LEU A 21 -6.43 -5.39 -12.40
CA LEU A 21 -7.71 -5.41 -13.09
C LEU A 21 -7.72 -4.43 -14.27
N SER A 22 -7.13 -3.26 -14.11
CA SER A 22 -7.05 -2.27 -15.18
C SER A 22 -6.19 -2.76 -16.34
N SER A 23 -5.09 -3.48 -16.06
CA SER A 23 -4.27 -4.07 -17.11
C SER A 23 -5.07 -5.04 -17.95
N ASN A 24 -5.94 -5.83 -17.31
CA ASN A 24 -6.76 -6.84 -17.99
C ASN A 24 -7.95 -6.23 -18.73
N ALA A 25 -8.47 -5.09 -18.24
CA ALA A 25 -9.66 -4.46 -18.77
C ALA A 25 -9.36 -3.17 -19.53
N GLU A 26 -8.09 -2.88 -19.78
CA GLU A 26 -7.64 -1.64 -20.42
C GLU A 26 -8.09 -0.39 -19.67
N GLY A 27 -8.32 -0.53 -18.36
CA GLY A 27 -8.70 0.58 -17.50
C GLY A 27 -10.14 1.04 -17.63
N SER A 28 -10.98 0.31 -18.38
CA SER A 28 -12.32 0.75 -18.69
C SER A 28 -13.45 -0.07 -18.08
N ASP A 29 -13.15 -1.02 -17.22
CA ASP A 29 -14.17 -1.86 -16.59
C ASP A 29 -14.92 -1.08 -15.53
N PRO A 30 -16.25 -0.82 -15.72
CA PRO A 30 -17.01 -0.07 -14.73
C PRO A 30 -17.23 -0.80 -13.41
N SER A 31 -16.97 -2.10 -13.35
CA SER A 31 -17.08 -2.89 -12.12
C SER A 31 -15.74 -3.09 -11.41
N ALA A 32 -14.70 -2.39 -11.84
CA ALA A 32 -13.34 -2.56 -11.25
C ALA A 32 -13.32 -2.30 -9.75
N GLY A 33 -14.07 -1.29 -9.27
CA GLY A 33 -14.13 -0.99 -7.83
C GLY A 33 -14.70 -2.15 -7.03
N GLU A 34 -15.75 -2.78 -7.53
CA GLU A 34 -16.36 -3.94 -6.88
C GLU A 34 -15.41 -5.14 -6.89
N LYS A 35 -14.72 -5.35 -8.00
CA LYS A 35 -13.73 -6.43 -8.12
C LYS A 35 -12.57 -6.21 -7.17
N VAL A 36 -12.15 -4.95 -6.98
CA VAL A 36 -11.11 -4.62 -6.00
C VAL A 36 -11.57 -5.01 -4.59
N ASP A 37 -12.82 -4.71 -4.24
CA ASP A 37 -13.36 -5.07 -2.93
C ASP A 37 -13.31 -6.57 -2.67
N LEU A 38 -13.39 -7.38 -3.72
CA LEU A 38 -13.34 -8.84 -3.60
C LEU A 38 -11.93 -9.39 -3.64
N ALA A 39 -11.02 -8.73 -4.32
CA ALA A 39 -9.71 -9.28 -4.66
C ALA A 39 -8.53 -8.71 -3.89
N TRP A 40 -8.68 -7.57 -3.19
CA TRP A 40 -7.54 -6.88 -2.61
C TRP A 40 -6.75 -7.74 -1.60
N ARG A 41 -7.42 -8.65 -0.90
CA ARG A 41 -6.74 -9.50 0.08
C ARG A 41 -5.72 -10.43 -0.55
N GLU A 42 -5.90 -10.76 -1.83
CA GLU A 42 -4.94 -11.59 -2.56
C GLU A 42 -3.61 -10.87 -2.80
N HIS A 43 -3.61 -9.55 -2.67
CA HIS A 43 -2.43 -8.71 -2.88
C HIS A 43 -1.76 -8.27 -1.57
N LEU A 44 -2.20 -8.81 -0.41
CA LEU A 44 -1.64 -8.41 0.88
C LEU A 44 -0.16 -8.72 1.00
N ASN A 45 0.28 -9.89 0.54
CA ASN A 45 1.70 -10.24 0.61
C ASN A 45 2.56 -9.30 -0.23
N GLN A 46 2.06 -8.89 -1.40
CA GLN A 46 2.74 -7.90 -2.24
C GLN A 46 2.79 -6.54 -1.55
N ALA A 47 1.67 -6.14 -0.93
CA ALA A 47 1.61 -4.86 -0.20
C ALA A 47 2.60 -4.84 0.97
N LEU A 48 2.70 -5.95 1.71
CA LEU A 48 3.68 -6.07 2.79
C LEU A 48 5.11 -5.98 2.27
N ALA A 49 5.40 -6.61 1.14
CA ALA A 49 6.72 -6.53 0.51
C ALA A 49 7.06 -5.08 0.13
N VAL A 50 6.09 -4.33 -0.37
CA VAL A 50 6.27 -2.90 -0.67
C VAL A 50 6.61 -2.13 0.60
N LEU A 51 5.87 -2.36 1.69
CA LEU A 51 6.13 -1.68 2.96
C LEU A 51 7.50 -2.02 3.52
N HIS A 52 7.92 -3.28 3.45
CA HIS A 52 9.25 -3.67 3.90
C HIS A 52 10.34 -2.97 3.09
N THR A 53 10.15 -2.81 1.80
CA THR A 53 11.08 -2.07 0.94
C THR A 53 11.11 -0.59 1.32
N MET A 54 9.96 -0.01 1.60
CA MET A 54 9.85 1.41 1.96
C MET A 54 10.47 1.75 3.31
N ARG A 55 10.70 0.76 4.15
CA ARG A 55 11.25 0.97 5.48
C ARG A 55 12.61 1.67 5.46
N GLU A 56 13.41 1.41 4.42
CA GLU A 56 14.70 2.07 4.24
C GLU A 56 14.53 3.28 3.33
N PRO A 57 14.62 4.51 3.85
CA PRO A 57 14.59 5.68 2.97
C PRO A 57 15.92 5.80 2.22
N ASP A 58 15.88 6.38 1.03
CA ASP A 58 17.11 6.66 0.28
C ASP A 58 17.70 8.01 0.73
N GLU A 59 18.84 8.38 0.15
CA GLU A 59 19.54 9.61 0.54
C GLU A 59 18.68 10.86 0.30
N ALA A 60 17.96 10.92 -0.79
CA ALA A 60 17.13 12.07 -1.12
C ALA A 60 15.98 12.22 -0.11
N GLN A 61 15.38 11.10 0.28
CA GLN A 61 14.29 11.10 1.27
C GLN A 61 14.83 11.50 2.64
N ALA A 62 15.97 10.95 3.05
CA ALA A 62 16.57 11.26 4.34
C ALA A 62 16.98 12.73 4.43
N ALA A 63 17.33 13.35 3.31
CA ALA A 63 17.75 14.74 3.27
C ALA A 63 16.62 15.73 3.61
N VAL A 64 15.36 15.33 3.37
CA VAL A 64 14.20 16.19 3.59
C VAL A 64 13.36 15.82 4.80
N GLY A 65 13.76 14.81 5.57
CA GLY A 65 13.00 14.34 6.71
C GLY A 65 13.85 13.61 7.72
N ASP A 66 13.20 12.87 8.62
CA ASP A 66 13.84 12.11 9.68
C ASP A 66 13.73 10.61 9.34
N ALA A 67 14.87 9.98 9.06
CA ALA A 67 14.90 8.57 8.65
C ALA A 67 14.37 7.62 9.73
N ASP A 68 14.65 7.92 11.01
CA ASP A 68 14.17 7.08 12.11
C ASP A 68 12.65 7.18 12.27
N MET A 69 12.12 8.39 12.14
CA MET A 69 10.67 8.59 12.20
C MET A 69 9.97 7.91 11.04
N TRP A 70 10.53 8.04 9.83
CA TRP A 70 9.99 7.36 8.65
C TRP A 70 9.93 5.85 8.87
N ARG A 71 11.04 5.26 9.34
CA ARG A 71 11.11 3.82 9.59
C ARG A 71 10.07 3.40 10.62
N ASN A 72 9.93 4.16 11.71
CA ASN A 72 8.94 3.86 12.76
C ASN A 72 7.52 3.90 12.21
N MET A 73 7.22 4.87 11.35
CA MET A 73 5.89 4.99 10.76
C MET A 73 5.58 3.82 9.82
N VAL A 74 6.56 3.42 9.01
CA VAL A 74 6.37 2.28 8.11
C VAL A 74 6.23 0.98 8.90
N GLU A 75 7.03 0.80 9.96
CA GLU A 75 6.91 -0.39 10.82
C GLU A 75 5.54 -0.46 11.50
N ALA A 76 4.98 0.68 11.88
CA ALA A 76 3.63 0.72 12.44
C ALA A 76 2.59 0.25 11.42
N ALA A 77 2.76 0.63 10.16
CA ALA A 77 1.87 0.17 9.08
C ALA A 77 1.96 -1.34 8.88
N ILE A 78 3.17 -1.89 8.94
CA ILE A 78 3.38 -3.34 8.83
C ILE A 78 2.71 -4.05 10.00
N ALA A 79 2.88 -3.52 11.21
CA ALA A 79 2.33 -4.13 12.42
C ALA A 79 0.80 -4.15 12.43
N GLN A 80 0.15 -3.20 11.78
CA GLN A 80 -1.31 -3.16 11.70
C GLN A 80 -1.90 -4.38 10.99
N HIS A 81 -1.11 -5.05 10.18
CA HIS A 81 -1.58 -6.22 9.46
C HIS A 81 -1.53 -7.49 10.33
N VAL A 82 -0.77 -7.47 11.42
CA VAL A 82 -0.63 -8.64 12.29
C VAL A 82 -1.90 -8.85 13.10
N ASP A 83 -2.50 -10.02 12.96
CA ASP A 83 -3.71 -10.40 13.69
C ASP A 83 -3.37 -10.94 15.07
#